data_d7285b2a98f0410b2725e2ff41d5b3fd
#
_entry.id   d7285b2a98f0410b2725e2ff41d5b3fd
#
_cell.length_a   1.000
_cell.length_b   1.000
_cell.length_c   1.000
_cell.angle_alpha   90.00
_cell.angle_beta   90.00
_cell.angle_gamma   90.00
#
_symmetry.space_group_name_H-M   'P 1'
#
loop_
_entity.id
_entity.type
_entity.pdbx_description
1 polymer ?
#
loop_
_entity_poly.entity_id
_entity_poly.type
_entity_poly.pdbx_seq_one_letter_code
_entity_poly.pdbx_strand_id
1 'polypeptide(L)'
;STIESVIVLERTKQKVNMTEGRDYWWHDCINGISSQCVPEILDSEDMLFILYTSGSTGKPKGVVHSSAGYMVYSAYTFLNVFQYEKNDIYWCTADVGWITGHSYIVYGPLICGATSVMFEGVPTFPNVSRFWDVVDKYKVNQFYTAPTAIRALQAHGLEPLKNNSLDSLKVLGSVGEPINEEAWKWYYEK
;
A
#
# COMPACT_ATOMS: atom_id res chain seq x y z
N SER A 1 10.15 -4.00 -30.24
CA SER A 1 10.01 -4.04 -28.78
C SER A 1 11.22 -4.72 -28.17
N THR A 2 11.73 -4.20 -27.07
CA THR A 2 12.82 -4.82 -26.28
C THR A 2 12.27 -5.81 -25.25
N ILE A 3 10.94 -5.99 -25.19
CA ILE A 3 10.28 -6.93 -24.29
C ILE A 3 10.33 -8.32 -24.94
N GLU A 4 10.97 -9.25 -24.27
CA GLU A 4 11.18 -10.62 -24.74
C GLU A 4 10.15 -11.60 -24.18
N SER A 5 9.68 -11.33 -22.95
CA SER A 5 8.67 -12.17 -22.29
C SER A 5 7.68 -11.33 -21.49
N VAL A 6 6.42 -11.76 -21.49
CA VAL A 6 5.33 -11.17 -20.70
C VAL A 6 4.63 -12.29 -19.95
N ILE A 7 4.55 -12.17 -18.62
CA ILE A 7 3.80 -13.12 -17.77
C ILE A 7 2.46 -12.48 -17.41
N VAL A 8 1.38 -13.14 -17.75
CA VAL A 8 0.01 -12.65 -17.57
C VAL A 8 -0.69 -13.42 -16.46
N LEU A 9 -1.14 -12.69 -15.43
CA LEU A 9 -1.99 -13.25 -14.38
C LEU A 9 -3.47 -13.10 -14.75
N GLU A 10 -4.18 -14.21 -14.87
CA GLU A 10 -5.63 -14.21 -15.09
C GLU A 10 -6.38 -13.83 -13.81
N ARG A 11 -6.62 -12.53 -13.61
CA ARG A 11 -7.29 -12.02 -12.40
C ARG A 11 -8.80 -11.82 -12.59
N THR A 12 -9.19 -11.22 -13.72
CA THR A 12 -10.58 -10.81 -13.98
C THR A 12 -11.33 -11.76 -14.90
N LYS A 13 -10.68 -12.81 -15.40
CA LYS A 13 -11.21 -13.75 -16.40
C LYS A 13 -11.68 -13.08 -17.71
N GLN A 14 -11.20 -11.88 -17.98
CA GLN A 14 -11.44 -11.22 -19.26
C GLN A 14 -10.55 -11.82 -20.34
N LYS A 15 -11.04 -11.76 -21.60
CA LYS A 15 -10.25 -12.22 -22.74
C LYS A 15 -8.99 -11.35 -22.88
N VAL A 16 -7.85 -11.98 -22.88
CA VAL A 16 -6.54 -11.35 -23.10
C VAL A 16 -6.01 -11.78 -24.46
N ASN A 17 -5.53 -10.82 -25.23
CA ASN A 17 -4.83 -11.13 -26.49
C ASN A 17 -3.38 -11.51 -26.16
N MET A 18 -3.04 -12.77 -26.34
CA MET A 18 -1.70 -13.33 -26.11
C MET A 18 -0.92 -13.38 -27.43
N THR A 19 0.35 -13.01 -27.37
CA THR A 19 1.31 -13.18 -28.49
C THR A 19 2.10 -14.46 -28.26
N GLU A 20 1.96 -15.41 -29.17
CA GLU A 20 2.66 -16.70 -29.09
C GLU A 20 4.17 -16.50 -29.08
N GLY A 21 4.87 -17.27 -28.24
CA GLY A 21 6.33 -17.21 -28.06
C GLY A 21 6.86 -16.05 -27.21
N ARG A 22 5.97 -15.10 -26.82
CA ARG A 22 6.33 -13.98 -25.95
C ARG A 22 5.50 -13.98 -24.67
N ASP A 23 4.19 -14.27 -24.72
CA ASP A 23 3.26 -14.09 -23.61
C ASP A 23 2.92 -15.46 -23.01
N TYR A 24 3.06 -15.56 -21.69
CA TYR A 24 2.88 -16.81 -20.95
C TYR A 24 1.89 -16.58 -19.79
N TRP A 25 1.06 -17.57 -19.52
CA TRP A 25 0.19 -17.52 -18.35
C TRP A 25 0.98 -17.77 -17.07
N TRP A 26 0.70 -16.98 -16.06
CA TRP A 26 1.33 -17.13 -14.72
C TRP A 26 1.21 -18.56 -14.18
N HIS A 27 0.01 -19.12 -14.24
CA HIS A 27 -0.24 -20.48 -13.71
C HIS A 27 0.55 -21.56 -14.46
N ASP A 28 0.80 -21.39 -15.73
CA ASP A 28 1.65 -22.30 -16.50
C ASP A 28 3.11 -22.15 -16.13
N CYS A 29 3.56 -20.90 -15.93
CA CYS A 29 4.94 -20.61 -15.56
C CYS A 29 5.33 -21.16 -14.17
N ILE A 30 4.38 -21.17 -13.23
CA ILE A 30 4.65 -21.69 -11.86
C ILE A 30 4.41 -23.18 -11.70
N ASN A 31 3.87 -23.85 -12.73
CA ASN A 31 3.57 -25.26 -12.66
C ASN A 31 4.88 -26.09 -12.55
N GLY A 32 4.98 -26.91 -11.51
CA GLY A 32 6.13 -27.76 -11.25
C GLY A 32 7.38 -27.04 -10.71
N ILE A 33 7.31 -25.74 -10.43
CA ILE A 33 8.40 -25.00 -9.79
C ILE A 33 8.40 -25.27 -8.28
N SER A 34 9.60 -25.37 -7.70
CA SER A 34 9.76 -25.48 -6.25
C SER A 34 9.16 -24.26 -5.53
N SER A 35 8.45 -24.51 -4.43
CA SER A 35 7.99 -23.44 -3.52
C SER A 35 9.12 -22.90 -2.63
N GLN A 36 10.31 -23.52 -2.64
CA GLN A 36 11.46 -23.05 -1.89
C GLN A 36 12.24 -22.03 -2.72
N CYS A 37 12.33 -20.82 -2.19
CA CYS A 37 13.20 -19.76 -2.70
C CYS A 37 14.12 -19.33 -1.57
N VAL A 38 15.43 -19.63 -1.71
CA VAL A 38 16.43 -19.22 -0.72
C VAL A 38 16.66 -17.72 -0.87
N PRO A 39 16.51 -16.92 0.22
CA PRO A 39 16.80 -15.50 0.16
C PRO A 39 18.28 -15.25 -0.15
N GLU A 40 18.54 -14.22 -0.95
CA GLU A 40 19.92 -13.73 -1.15
C GLU A 40 20.44 -13.11 0.14
N ILE A 41 21.71 -13.42 0.48
CA ILE A 41 22.35 -12.84 1.65
C ILE A 41 23.01 -11.52 1.19
N LEU A 42 22.56 -10.42 1.78
CA LEU A 42 23.03 -9.08 1.48
C LEU A 42 23.77 -8.49 2.68
N ASP A 43 24.78 -7.66 2.38
CA ASP A 43 25.34 -6.77 3.39
C ASP A 43 24.36 -5.64 3.72
N SER A 44 24.47 -5.10 4.93
CA SER A 44 23.58 -4.00 5.37
C SER A 44 23.68 -2.74 4.51
N GLU A 45 24.86 -2.50 3.92
CA GLU A 45 25.11 -1.36 3.04
C GLU A 45 24.84 -1.66 1.55
N ASP A 46 24.50 -2.91 1.19
CA ASP A 46 24.14 -3.23 -0.18
C ASP A 46 22.92 -2.42 -0.62
N MET A 47 22.96 -1.97 -1.86
CA MET A 47 21.86 -1.20 -2.45
C MET A 47 20.62 -2.07 -2.60
N LEU A 48 19.51 -1.64 -1.97
CA LEU A 48 18.22 -2.31 -2.09
C LEU A 48 17.50 -1.87 -3.37
N PHE A 49 17.38 -0.57 -3.59
CA PHE A 49 16.80 0.00 -4.79
C PHE A 49 17.18 1.48 -4.98
N ILE A 50 16.90 2.01 -6.15
CA ILE A 50 17.00 3.43 -6.47
C ILE A 50 15.61 3.98 -6.74
N LEU A 51 15.21 5.01 -6.00
CA LEU A 51 13.95 5.72 -6.22
C LEU A 51 14.22 7.06 -6.90
N TYR A 52 13.61 7.30 -8.04
CA TYR A 52 13.69 8.57 -8.73
C TYR A 52 12.62 9.55 -8.25
N THR A 53 13.03 10.77 -7.95
CA THR A 53 12.13 11.89 -7.64
C THR A 53 12.17 12.90 -8.78
N SER A 54 11.10 13.69 -8.93
CA SER A 54 11.00 14.74 -9.97
C SER A 54 12.09 15.81 -9.85
N GLY A 55 12.66 15.96 -8.66
CA GLY A 55 13.70 16.95 -8.36
C GLY A 55 13.23 18.40 -8.54
N SER A 56 13.65 19.30 -7.64
CA SER A 56 13.33 20.74 -7.70
C SER A 56 13.91 21.46 -8.94
N THR A 57 14.88 20.84 -9.61
CA THR A 57 15.59 21.40 -10.79
C THR A 57 15.07 20.87 -12.12
N GLY A 58 13.95 20.14 -12.13
CA GLY A 58 13.33 19.54 -13.32
C GLY A 58 14.03 18.29 -13.87
N LYS A 59 15.21 17.92 -13.35
CA LYS A 59 15.87 16.65 -13.71
C LYS A 59 15.58 15.60 -12.63
N PRO A 60 15.14 14.40 -13.00
CA PRO A 60 14.95 13.30 -12.03
C PRO A 60 16.25 13.03 -11.28
N LYS A 61 16.14 12.84 -9.97
CA LYS A 61 17.25 12.47 -9.09
C LYS A 61 17.00 11.09 -8.52
N GLY A 62 17.95 10.19 -8.68
CA GLY A 62 17.92 8.86 -8.10
C GLY A 62 18.38 8.90 -6.64
N VAL A 63 17.54 8.47 -5.73
CA VAL A 63 17.86 8.29 -4.32
C VAL A 63 18.16 6.83 -4.08
N VAL A 64 19.37 6.52 -3.64
CA VAL A 64 19.79 5.16 -3.31
C VAL A 64 19.35 4.84 -1.89
N HIS A 65 18.70 3.69 -1.73
CA HIS A 65 18.36 3.13 -0.44
C HIS A 65 19.15 1.87 -0.17
N SER A 66 19.89 1.82 0.97
CA SER A 66 20.58 0.62 1.40
C SER A 66 19.63 -0.36 2.09
N SER A 67 20.00 -1.64 2.09
CA SER A 67 19.15 -2.73 2.60
C SER A 67 18.78 -2.53 4.06
N ALA A 68 19.75 -2.39 4.95
CA ALA A 68 19.48 -2.21 6.38
C ALA A 68 18.91 -0.82 6.69
N GLY A 69 19.44 0.24 6.06
CA GLY A 69 18.99 1.62 6.31
C GLY A 69 17.51 1.79 6.02
N TYR A 70 17.04 1.26 4.89
CA TYR A 70 15.63 1.34 4.53
C TYR A 70 14.74 0.50 5.44
N MET A 71 15.16 -0.73 5.78
CA MET A 71 14.39 -1.59 6.67
C MET A 71 14.28 -1.04 8.08
N VAL A 72 15.38 -0.54 8.65
CA VAL A 72 15.39 0.08 9.98
C VAL A 72 14.47 1.31 10.01
N TYR A 73 14.58 2.18 9.00
CA TYR A 73 13.73 3.36 8.91
C TYR A 73 12.25 2.99 8.82
N SER A 74 11.90 2.06 7.92
CA SER A 74 10.51 1.65 7.73
C SER A 74 9.92 1.00 8.98
N ALA A 75 10.67 0.13 9.66
CA ALA A 75 10.24 -0.51 10.89
C ALA A 75 10.10 0.51 12.04
N TYR A 76 11.11 1.37 12.23
CA TYR A 76 11.10 2.37 13.28
C TYR A 76 9.94 3.36 13.15
N THR A 77 9.74 3.89 11.95
CA THR A 77 8.66 4.84 11.69
C THR A 77 7.29 4.15 11.76
N PHE A 78 7.18 2.91 11.29
CA PHE A 78 5.94 2.15 11.43
C PHE A 78 5.53 1.99 12.91
N LEU A 79 6.43 1.54 13.77
CA LEU A 79 6.13 1.34 15.18
C LEU A 79 5.81 2.65 15.91
N ASN A 80 6.60 3.71 15.67
CA ASN A 80 6.52 4.93 16.46
C ASN A 80 5.49 5.93 15.92
N VAL A 81 5.37 6.11 14.60
CA VAL A 81 4.42 7.07 14.01
C VAL A 81 3.00 6.53 14.05
N PHE A 82 2.81 5.25 13.72
CA PHE A 82 1.48 4.63 13.79
C PHE A 82 1.14 4.07 15.17
N GLN A 83 2.07 4.15 16.14
CA GLN A 83 1.86 3.64 17.51
C GLN A 83 1.31 2.22 17.48
N TYR A 84 1.88 1.39 16.58
CA TYR A 84 1.42 0.04 16.38
C TYR A 84 1.69 -0.84 17.58
N GLU A 85 0.67 -1.50 18.07
CA GLU A 85 0.73 -2.47 19.16
C GLU A 85 0.45 -3.89 18.66
N LYS A 86 0.95 -4.88 19.39
CA LYS A 86 0.72 -6.28 19.04
C LYS A 86 -0.80 -6.59 19.02
N ASN A 87 -1.24 -7.20 17.95
CA ASN A 87 -2.63 -7.53 17.61
C ASN A 87 -3.47 -6.38 17.03
N ASP A 88 -2.92 -5.20 16.88
CA ASP A 88 -3.57 -4.17 16.09
C ASP A 88 -3.69 -4.60 14.63
N ILE A 89 -4.71 -4.09 13.96
CA ILE A 89 -4.92 -4.27 12.54
C ILE A 89 -4.64 -2.94 11.83
N TYR A 90 -3.61 -2.97 11.01
CA TYR A 90 -3.16 -1.82 10.24
C TYR A 90 -3.70 -1.87 8.81
N TRP A 91 -4.07 -0.72 8.27
CA TRP A 91 -4.48 -0.59 6.88
C TRP A 91 -3.92 0.65 6.22
N CYS A 92 -3.10 0.43 5.19
CA CYS A 92 -2.64 1.46 4.26
C CYS A 92 -3.33 1.27 2.92
N THR A 93 -3.93 2.34 2.38
CA THR A 93 -4.66 2.30 1.10
C THR A 93 -3.80 2.71 -0.10
N ALA A 94 -2.51 2.91 0.09
CA ALA A 94 -1.60 3.24 -1.00
C ALA A 94 -1.46 2.05 -1.97
N ASP A 95 -1.11 2.35 -3.22
CA ASP A 95 -0.72 1.34 -4.19
C ASP A 95 0.69 0.82 -3.87
N VAL A 96 0.89 -0.51 -3.96
CA VAL A 96 2.21 -1.12 -3.72
C VAL A 96 3.27 -0.70 -4.76
N GLY A 97 2.86 -0.17 -5.89
CA GLY A 97 3.76 0.39 -6.90
C GLY A 97 4.36 1.74 -6.53
N TRP A 98 3.89 2.39 -5.46
CA TRP A 98 4.42 3.65 -4.93
C TRP A 98 5.28 3.42 -3.70
N ILE A 99 6.21 4.36 -3.43
CA ILE A 99 7.11 4.26 -2.28
C ILE A 99 6.37 4.12 -0.94
N THR A 100 5.21 4.75 -0.79
CA THR A 100 4.37 4.59 0.40
C THR A 100 3.92 3.14 0.57
N GLY A 101 3.54 2.48 -0.52
CA GLY A 101 3.19 1.06 -0.50
C GLY A 101 4.40 0.18 -0.16
N HIS A 102 5.57 0.46 -0.74
CA HIS A 102 6.80 -0.24 -0.38
C HIS A 102 7.09 -0.13 1.12
N SER A 103 7.12 1.09 1.66
CA SER A 103 7.47 1.34 3.07
C SER A 103 6.42 0.82 4.04
N TYR A 104 5.13 1.07 3.75
CA TYR A 104 4.04 0.94 4.72
C TYR A 104 2.93 -0.04 4.34
N ILE A 105 3.12 -0.84 3.30
CA ILE A 105 2.34 -2.07 3.07
C ILE A 105 3.26 -3.28 3.17
N VAL A 106 4.46 -3.20 2.56
CA VAL A 106 5.39 -4.34 2.48
C VAL A 106 6.39 -4.32 3.62
N TYR A 107 7.37 -3.39 3.61
CA TYR A 107 8.52 -3.50 4.50
C TYR A 107 8.20 -3.23 5.97
N GLY A 108 7.71 -2.06 6.34
CA GLY A 108 7.47 -1.68 7.73
C GLY A 108 6.56 -2.66 8.48
N PRO A 109 5.33 -2.88 7.99
CA PRO A 109 4.40 -3.80 8.66
C PRO A 109 4.92 -5.23 8.77
N LEU A 110 5.49 -5.79 7.68
CA LEU A 110 5.93 -7.19 7.68
C LEU A 110 7.17 -7.42 8.54
N ILE A 111 8.12 -6.49 8.56
CA ILE A 111 9.28 -6.56 9.46
C ILE A 111 8.83 -6.56 10.94
N CYS A 112 7.80 -5.78 11.25
CA CYS A 112 7.23 -5.68 12.60
C CYS A 112 6.25 -6.81 12.94
N GLY A 113 6.00 -7.76 12.04
CA GLY A 113 5.04 -8.85 12.24
C GLY A 113 3.60 -8.37 12.39
N ALA A 114 3.26 -7.25 11.76
CA ALA A 114 1.93 -6.65 11.86
C ALA A 114 0.90 -7.40 11.03
N THR A 115 -0.36 -7.37 11.50
CA THR A 115 -1.51 -7.77 10.70
C THR A 115 -1.94 -6.59 9.85
N SER A 116 -1.86 -6.74 8.53
CA SER A 116 -2.23 -5.69 7.57
C SER A 116 -3.38 -6.09 6.69
N VAL A 117 -4.28 -5.14 6.40
CA VAL A 117 -5.32 -5.32 5.40
C VAL A 117 -4.73 -5.08 4.01
N MET A 118 -4.84 -6.07 3.12
CA MET A 118 -4.61 -5.89 1.69
C MET A 118 -5.96 -5.64 1.01
N PHE A 119 -6.05 -4.52 0.32
CA PHE A 119 -7.28 -4.06 -0.29
C PHE A 119 -7.12 -3.90 -1.80
N GLU A 120 -8.01 -4.56 -2.55
CA GLU A 120 -8.12 -4.39 -4.00
C GLU A 120 -9.43 -3.67 -4.29
N GLY A 121 -9.34 -2.41 -4.68
CA GLY A 121 -10.50 -1.60 -4.98
C GLY A 121 -10.25 -0.11 -4.87
N VAL A 122 -11.33 0.64 -4.94
CA VAL A 122 -11.35 2.10 -4.81
C VAL A 122 -12.29 2.53 -3.68
N PRO A 123 -12.13 3.74 -3.11
CA PRO A 123 -12.86 4.14 -1.89
C PRO A 123 -14.37 4.19 -2.04
N THR A 124 -14.88 4.33 -3.27
CA THR A 124 -16.30 4.58 -3.55
C THR A 124 -17.01 3.45 -4.31
N PHE A 125 -16.36 2.30 -4.51
CA PHE A 125 -16.98 1.16 -5.18
C PHE A 125 -17.02 -0.08 -4.28
N PRO A 126 -18.14 -0.80 -4.22
CA PRO A 126 -19.42 -0.65 -4.95
C PRO A 126 -20.29 0.49 -4.42
N ASN A 127 -19.95 1.06 -3.27
CA ASN A 127 -20.66 2.17 -2.65
C ASN A 127 -19.67 3.09 -1.91
N VAL A 128 -20.15 4.26 -1.49
CA VAL A 128 -19.34 5.30 -0.85
C VAL A 128 -18.96 4.99 0.60
N SER A 129 -19.55 3.97 1.22
CA SER A 129 -19.17 3.49 2.56
C SER A 129 -18.02 2.48 2.54
N ARG A 130 -17.53 2.10 1.35
CA ARG A 130 -16.59 0.99 1.16
C ARG A 130 -15.41 0.98 2.12
N PHE A 131 -14.78 2.12 2.35
CA PHE A 131 -13.64 2.20 3.27
C PHE A 131 -14.07 2.00 4.72
N TRP A 132 -15.19 2.57 5.10
CA TRP A 132 -15.74 2.44 6.44
C TRP A 132 -16.24 1.02 6.73
N ASP A 133 -16.82 0.36 5.72
CA ASP A 133 -17.20 -1.06 5.81
C ASP A 133 -15.98 -1.95 6.07
N VAL A 134 -14.83 -1.64 5.47
CA VAL A 134 -13.57 -2.37 5.71
C VAL A 134 -13.04 -2.09 7.12
N VAL A 135 -13.05 -0.83 7.55
CA VAL A 135 -12.62 -0.44 8.90
C VAL A 135 -13.44 -1.16 9.96
N ASP A 136 -14.77 -1.13 9.83
CA ASP A 136 -15.66 -1.78 10.77
C ASP A 136 -15.53 -3.30 10.75
N LYS A 137 -15.56 -3.89 9.56
CA LYS A 137 -15.50 -5.35 9.39
C LYS A 137 -14.24 -5.97 9.99
N TYR A 138 -13.09 -5.33 9.77
CA TYR A 138 -11.79 -5.86 10.20
C TYR A 138 -11.28 -5.22 11.49
N LYS A 139 -12.04 -4.28 12.06
CA LYS A 139 -11.66 -3.57 13.31
C LYS A 139 -10.27 -2.93 13.19
N VAL A 140 -10.09 -2.18 12.11
CA VAL A 140 -8.84 -1.47 11.80
C VAL A 140 -8.49 -0.49 12.92
N ASN A 141 -7.25 -0.53 13.38
CA ASN A 141 -6.75 0.34 14.46
C ASN A 141 -5.95 1.53 13.90
N GLN A 142 -5.14 1.32 12.87
CA GLN A 142 -4.40 2.39 12.18
C GLN A 142 -4.86 2.46 10.74
N PHE A 143 -5.34 3.61 10.32
CA PHE A 143 -5.81 3.87 8.96
C PHE A 143 -4.95 4.93 8.29
N TYR A 144 -4.29 4.57 7.20
CA TYR A 144 -3.32 5.41 6.48
C TYR A 144 -3.71 5.57 5.02
N THR A 145 -3.98 6.81 4.59
CA THR A 145 -4.50 7.08 3.25
C THR A 145 -4.00 8.43 2.72
N ALA A 146 -4.33 8.75 1.47
CA ALA A 146 -3.94 10.02 0.86
C ALA A 146 -5.02 11.10 1.06
N PRO A 147 -4.64 12.40 1.15
CA PRO A 147 -5.59 13.51 1.20
C PRO A 147 -6.59 13.52 0.06
N THR A 148 -6.20 13.08 -1.13
CA THR A 148 -7.11 12.94 -2.27
C THR A 148 -8.25 11.95 -1.98
N ALA A 149 -7.96 10.82 -1.34
CA ALA A 149 -8.98 9.87 -0.93
C ALA A 149 -9.88 10.44 0.17
N ILE A 150 -9.30 11.17 1.14
CA ILE A 150 -10.05 11.84 2.21
C ILE A 150 -11.03 12.86 1.61
N ARG A 151 -10.59 13.71 0.68
CA ARG A 151 -11.45 14.67 0.00
C ARG A 151 -12.56 14.01 -0.82
N ALA A 152 -12.26 12.89 -1.47
CA ALA A 152 -13.27 12.13 -2.20
C ALA A 152 -14.36 11.57 -1.28
N LEU A 153 -13.97 11.08 -0.09
CA LEU A 153 -14.93 10.60 0.92
C LEU A 153 -15.71 11.76 1.54
N GLN A 154 -15.05 12.87 1.86
CA GLN A 154 -15.66 14.08 2.41
C GLN A 154 -16.79 14.63 1.52
N ALA A 155 -16.61 14.59 0.19
CA ALA A 155 -17.59 15.04 -0.77
C ALA A 155 -18.97 14.32 -0.66
N HIS A 156 -19.00 13.16 -0.03
CA HIS A 156 -20.22 12.40 0.23
C HIS A 156 -20.84 12.66 1.61
N GLY A 157 -20.26 13.58 2.40
CA GLY A 157 -20.73 13.93 3.74
C GLY A 157 -20.56 12.81 4.75
N LEU A 158 -21.45 12.76 5.75
CA LEU A 158 -21.38 11.81 6.87
C LEU A 158 -22.32 10.60 6.74
N GLU A 159 -23.21 10.61 5.76
CA GLU A 159 -24.17 9.51 5.58
C GLU A 159 -23.50 8.14 5.42
N PRO A 160 -22.36 8.02 4.68
CA PRO A 160 -21.68 6.75 4.54
C PRO A 160 -21.11 6.15 5.82
N LEU A 161 -20.94 6.98 6.88
CA LEU A 161 -20.39 6.53 8.17
C LEU A 161 -21.45 5.98 9.12
N LYS A 162 -22.72 6.33 8.93
CA LYS A 162 -23.79 6.09 9.92
C LYS A 162 -24.01 4.62 10.30
N ASN A 163 -23.67 3.70 9.40
CA ASN A 163 -23.91 2.27 9.61
C ASN A 163 -22.67 1.50 10.07
N ASN A 164 -21.56 2.21 10.30
CA ASN A 164 -20.28 1.61 10.60
C ASN A 164 -19.77 2.06 11.97
N SER A 165 -19.27 1.12 12.77
CA SER A 165 -18.52 1.47 13.98
C SER A 165 -17.07 1.72 13.61
N LEU A 166 -16.59 2.92 13.96
CA LEU A 166 -15.19 3.33 13.81
C LEU A 166 -14.42 3.30 15.15
N ASP A 167 -15.04 2.73 16.19
CA ASP A 167 -14.51 2.73 17.57
C ASP A 167 -13.14 2.01 17.70
N SER A 168 -12.79 1.18 16.72
CA SER A 168 -11.49 0.51 16.68
C SER A 168 -10.35 1.42 16.27
N LEU A 169 -10.62 2.53 15.60
CA LEU A 169 -9.58 3.44 15.09
C LEU A 169 -8.85 4.14 16.24
N LYS A 170 -7.54 4.02 16.26
CA LYS A 170 -6.64 4.66 17.20
C LYS A 170 -5.82 5.77 16.55
N VAL A 171 -5.35 5.53 15.33
CA VAL A 171 -4.48 6.45 14.59
C VAL A 171 -4.98 6.63 13.15
N LEU A 172 -5.11 7.89 12.75
CA LEU A 172 -5.41 8.30 11.40
C LEU A 172 -4.17 8.94 10.79
N GLY A 173 -3.69 8.41 9.66
CA GLY A 173 -2.52 8.91 8.96
C GLY A 173 -2.85 9.43 7.57
N SER A 174 -2.07 10.41 7.12
CA SER A 174 -2.19 11.00 5.79
C SER A 174 -0.83 11.11 5.12
N VAL A 175 -0.76 10.88 3.81
CA VAL A 175 0.51 10.77 3.08
C VAL A 175 0.41 11.17 1.61
N GLY A 176 1.57 11.51 1.05
CA GLY A 176 1.79 11.67 -0.39
C GLY A 176 1.63 13.10 -0.88
N GLU A 177 0.85 13.91 -0.20
CA GLU A 177 0.64 15.33 -0.48
C GLU A 177 0.26 16.10 0.79
N PRO A 178 0.39 17.43 0.83
CA PRO A 178 -0.12 18.23 1.94
C PRO A 178 -1.63 18.07 2.08
N ILE A 179 -2.09 17.87 3.32
CA ILE A 179 -3.52 17.89 3.63
C ILE A 179 -3.95 19.31 3.97
N ASN A 180 -5.04 19.78 3.38
CA ASN A 180 -5.62 21.07 3.73
C ASN A 180 -6.41 20.98 5.05
N GLU A 181 -6.56 22.13 5.72
CA GLU A 181 -7.18 22.23 7.04
C GLU A 181 -8.60 21.65 7.09
N GLU A 182 -9.40 21.90 6.06
CA GLU A 182 -10.78 21.42 5.99
C GLU A 182 -10.86 19.89 5.94
N ALA A 183 -10.06 19.27 5.06
CA ALA A 183 -10.01 17.80 4.96
C ALA A 183 -9.43 17.17 6.23
N TRP A 184 -8.43 17.81 6.86
CA TRP A 184 -7.87 17.36 8.13
C TRP A 184 -8.89 17.40 9.26
N LYS A 185 -9.62 18.49 9.42
CA LYS A 185 -10.69 18.62 10.42
C LYS A 185 -11.77 17.57 10.21
N TRP A 186 -12.23 17.42 8.98
CA TRP A 186 -13.24 16.40 8.67
C TRP A 186 -12.74 15.00 9.01
N TYR A 187 -11.50 14.68 8.69
CA TYR A 187 -10.90 13.37 8.96
C TYR A 187 -10.71 13.07 10.44
N TYR A 188 -10.40 14.09 11.23
CA TYR A 188 -10.15 13.95 12.67
C TYR A 188 -11.43 13.98 13.52
N GLU A 189 -12.41 14.78 13.14
CA GLU A 189 -13.61 15.03 13.95
C GLU A 189 -14.73 14.03 13.72
N LYS A 190 -14.66 13.20 12.70
CA LYS A 190 -15.74 12.31 12.26
C LYS A 190 -15.38 10.84 12.34
#